data_b7395d151e84851d392bee008c846e84
#
_entry.id   b7395d151e84851d392bee008c846e84
#
_cell.length_a   1.000
_cell.length_b   1.000
_cell.length_c   1.000
_cell.angle_alpha   90.00
_cell.angle_beta   90.00
_cell.angle_gamma   90.00
#
_symmetry.space_group_name_H-M   'P 1'
#
loop_
_entity.id
_entity.type
_entity.pdbx_description
1 polymer ?
#
loop_
_entity_poly.entity_id
_entity_poly.type
_entity_poly.pdbx_seq_one_letter_code
_entity_poly.pdbx_strand_id
1 'polypeptide(L)'
;MNTKKMRYVWFLVILCIFCLTLFLARTRSKVEMRNRIYRQWNEHFVVSKGKESYVRTTNDSNQTVVLSEAQSYGMLITVAAAEKGQAQQADFDRLYHYYLNHRLEGTQLMSWKQTISNGKAKDEDHNATDGDLYIAYALLKAAQQWPKQAKDYQAQAKAILEDILAHNYNEETGVLTVGNWANQDSEFYHLMRTSDTLPAQFQIFYEVTKDSKWLDIKEKMLQQLQTISSQTKTGLLPDFI
;
A
#
# COMPACT_ATOMS: atom_id res chain seq x y z
N MET A 1 15.28 35.12 -50.46
CA MET A 1 14.67 33.87 -49.94
C MET A 1 13.27 33.77 -50.48
N ASN A 2 12.90 32.64 -51.11
CA ASN A 2 11.61 32.50 -51.82
C ASN A 2 10.44 32.61 -50.83
N THR A 3 9.48 33.50 -51.06
CA THR A 3 8.34 33.83 -50.18
C THR A 3 7.52 32.58 -49.80
N LYS A 4 7.45 31.56 -50.68
CA LYS A 4 6.80 30.29 -50.41
C LYS A 4 7.55 29.48 -49.33
N LYS A 5 8.90 29.41 -49.38
CA LYS A 5 9.73 28.73 -48.38
C LYS A 5 9.58 29.39 -46.99
N MET A 6 9.50 30.73 -46.95
CA MET A 6 9.32 31.48 -45.71
C MET A 6 7.96 31.17 -45.04
N ARG A 7 6.88 31.03 -45.84
CA ARG A 7 5.56 30.65 -45.32
C ARG A 7 5.55 29.24 -44.67
N TYR A 8 6.22 28.29 -45.26
CA TYR A 8 6.36 26.94 -44.66
C TYR A 8 7.16 26.95 -43.35
N VAL A 9 8.23 27.76 -43.29
CA VAL A 9 8.99 27.92 -42.05
C VAL A 9 8.13 28.49 -40.93
N TRP A 10 7.40 29.57 -41.21
CA TRP A 10 6.48 30.15 -40.22
C TRP A 10 5.36 29.19 -39.80
N PHE A 11 4.80 28.44 -40.74
CA PHE A 11 3.81 27.41 -40.42
C PHE A 11 4.37 26.35 -39.47
N LEU A 12 5.57 25.84 -39.70
CA LEU A 12 6.24 24.89 -38.83
C LEU A 12 6.53 25.48 -37.45
N VAL A 13 6.98 26.73 -37.37
CA VAL A 13 7.21 27.41 -36.08
C VAL A 13 5.91 27.54 -35.29
N ILE A 14 4.82 27.97 -35.92
CA ILE A 14 3.52 28.08 -35.26
C ILE A 14 3.03 26.70 -34.80
N LEU A 15 3.16 25.67 -35.63
CA LEU A 15 2.79 24.28 -35.26
C LEU A 15 3.61 23.77 -34.06
N CYS A 16 4.92 24.02 -34.04
CA CYS A 16 5.79 23.67 -32.93
C CYS A 16 5.37 24.36 -31.63
N ILE A 17 5.09 25.69 -31.70
CA ILE A 17 4.61 26.45 -30.54
C ILE A 17 3.27 25.91 -30.06
N PHE A 18 2.35 25.60 -30.97
CA PHE A 18 1.06 25.00 -30.61
C PHE A 18 1.19 23.63 -29.94
N CYS A 19 2.01 22.74 -30.52
CA CYS A 19 2.30 21.43 -29.91
C CYS A 19 2.95 21.57 -28.54
N LEU A 20 3.89 22.50 -28.38
CA LEU A 20 4.55 22.79 -27.11
C LEU A 20 3.54 23.30 -26.05
N THR A 21 2.67 24.24 -26.43
CA THR A 21 1.65 24.77 -25.52
C THR A 21 0.64 23.67 -25.09
N LEU A 22 0.21 22.84 -26.02
CA LEU A 22 -0.64 21.68 -25.68
C LEU A 22 0.05 20.70 -24.74
N PHE A 23 1.31 20.40 -24.99
CA PHE A 23 2.10 19.53 -24.12
C PHE A 23 2.24 20.10 -22.69
N LEU A 24 2.58 21.39 -22.57
CA LEU A 24 2.70 22.07 -21.29
C LEU A 24 1.35 22.15 -20.56
N ALA A 25 0.27 22.48 -21.27
CA ALA A 25 -1.09 22.51 -20.70
C ALA A 25 -1.51 21.14 -20.16
N ARG A 26 -1.27 20.06 -20.95
CA ARG A 26 -1.57 18.69 -20.53
C ARG A 26 -0.76 18.27 -19.30
N THR A 27 0.51 18.64 -19.25
CA THR A 27 1.39 18.32 -18.12
C THR A 27 0.93 19.05 -16.84
N ARG A 28 0.63 20.35 -16.93
CA ARG A 28 0.09 21.13 -15.81
C ARG A 28 -1.24 20.57 -15.30
N SER A 29 -2.17 20.29 -16.20
CA SER A 29 -3.48 19.72 -15.85
C SER A 29 -3.36 18.38 -15.10
N LYS A 30 -2.43 17.52 -15.52
CA LYS A 30 -2.17 16.24 -14.80
C LYS A 30 -1.62 16.47 -13.39
N VAL A 31 -0.68 17.42 -13.23
CA VAL A 31 -0.11 17.74 -11.92
C VAL A 31 -1.18 18.32 -11.00
N GLU A 32 -1.96 19.28 -11.48
CA GLU A 32 -3.05 19.92 -10.71
C GLU A 32 -4.13 18.89 -10.31
N MET A 33 -4.53 18.00 -11.24
CA MET A 33 -5.50 16.94 -10.95
C MET A 33 -4.98 16.01 -9.85
N ARG A 34 -3.73 15.54 -9.95
CA ARG A 34 -3.11 14.67 -8.95
C ARG A 34 -3.05 15.35 -7.58
N ASN A 35 -2.63 16.62 -7.53
CA ASN A 35 -2.56 17.41 -6.30
C ASN A 35 -3.94 17.57 -5.68
N ARG A 36 -4.96 17.79 -6.49
CA ARG A 36 -6.35 17.89 -6.04
C ARG A 36 -6.84 16.56 -5.47
N ILE A 37 -6.59 15.43 -6.16
CA ILE A 37 -7.01 14.10 -5.72
C ILE A 37 -6.36 13.76 -4.36
N TYR A 38 -5.03 13.95 -4.22
CA TYR A 38 -4.35 13.70 -2.95
C TYR A 38 -4.92 14.56 -1.83
N ARG A 39 -5.08 15.87 -2.05
CA ARG A 39 -5.64 16.78 -1.05
C ARG A 39 -7.05 16.39 -0.64
N GLN A 40 -7.95 16.09 -1.60
CA GLN A 40 -9.30 15.66 -1.33
C GLN A 40 -9.34 14.34 -0.54
N TRP A 41 -8.49 13.38 -0.93
CA TRP A 41 -8.37 12.13 -0.18
C TRP A 41 -7.91 12.39 1.26
N ASN A 42 -6.85 13.18 1.44
CA ASN A 42 -6.30 13.51 2.75
C ASN A 42 -7.34 14.22 3.64
N GLU A 43 -8.03 15.23 3.10
CA GLU A 43 -9.07 15.98 3.81
C GLU A 43 -10.28 15.12 4.22
N HIS A 44 -10.65 14.12 3.39
CA HIS A 44 -11.83 13.31 3.64
C HIS A 44 -11.56 12.06 4.50
N PHE A 45 -10.42 11.44 4.34
CA PHE A 45 -10.14 10.13 4.94
C PHE A 45 -9.10 10.16 6.05
N VAL A 46 -8.16 11.10 6.06
CA VAL A 46 -7.13 11.17 7.10
C VAL A 46 -7.62 12.02 8.26
N VAL A 47 -7.64 11.42 9.44
CA VAL A 47 -7.99 12.11 10.70
C VAL A 47 -6.74 12.22 11.55
N SER A 48 -6.38 13.44 11.93
CA SER A 48 -5.21 13.72 12.76
C SER A 48 -5.61 14.00 14.20
N LYS A 49 -4.97 13.29 15.16
CA LYS A 49 -5.20 13.46 16.59
C LYS A 49 -3.88 13.43 17.37
N GLY A 50 -3.50 14.54 17.96
CA GLY A 50 -2.22 14.62 18.67
C GLY A 50 -1.03 14.34 17.75
N LYS A 51 -0.26 13.30 18.06
CA LYS A 51 0.92 12.87 17.28
C LYS A 51 0.61 11.80 16.24
N GLU A 52 -0.63 11.40 16.08
CA GLU A 52 -1.07 10.31 15.23
C GLU A 52 -2.02 10.79 14.14
N SER A 53 -2.08 10.01 13.06
CA SER A 53 -3.11 10.10 12.03
C SER A 53 -3.58 8.72 11.63
N TYR A 54 -4.87 8.58 11.38
CA TYR A 54 -5.44 7.34 10.89
C TYR A 54 -6.31 7.57 9.67
N VAL A 55 -6.49 6.52 8.88
CA VAL A 55 -7.35 6.52 7.70
C VAL A 55 -8.68 5.88 8.07
N ARG A 56 -9.74 6.69 8.07
CA ARG A 56 -11.09 6.19 8.34
C ARG A 56 -11.68 5.50 7.11
N THR A 57 -12.40 4.40 7.34
CA THR A 57 -13.10 3.65 6.27
C THR A 57 -14.60 3.92 6.26
N THR A 58 -15.16 4.44 7.35
CA THR A 58 -16.57 4.78 7.45
C THR A 58 -16.78 6.25 7.79
N ASN A 59 -17.90 6.77 7.39
CA ASN A 59 -18.32 8.14 7.68
C ASN A 59 -19.59 8.15 8.55
N ASP A 60 -19.73 7.16 9.43
CA ASP A 60 -20.83 7.11 10.39
C ASP A 60 -20.60 8.17 11.48
N SER A 61 -21.64 8.93 11.81
CA SER A 61 -21.59 9.98 12.83
C SER A 61 -21.32 9.45 14.24
N ASN A 62 -21.64 8.19 14.50
CA ASN A 62 -21.55 7.58 15.84
C ASN A 62 -20.26 6.77 16.05
N GLN A 63 -19.61 6.34 14.98
CA GLN A 63 -18.50 5.40 15.05
C GLN A 63 -17.56 5.57 13.87
N THR A 64 -16.27 5.64 14.16
CA THR A 64 -15.21 5.62 13.13
C THR A 64 -14.56 4.25 13.13
N VAL A 65 -14.41 3.65 11.94
CA VAL A 65 -13.68 2.40 11.75
C VAL A 65 -12.38 2.68 11.00
N VAL A 66 -11.29 2.09 11.50
CA VAL A 66 -9.99 2.05 10.85
C VAL A 66 -9.65 0.59 10.59
N LEU A 67 -9.21 0.29 9.38
CA LEU A 67 -8.70 -1.03 8.99
C LEU A 67 -7.19 -0.95 8.76
N SER A 68 -6.45 -2.00 9.11
CA SER A 68 -5.00 -2.07 8.85
C SER A 68 -4.69 -1.92 7.36
N GLU A 69 -5.53 -2.48 6.48
CA GLU A 69 -5.44 -2.28 5.03
C GLU A 69 -5.56 -0.79 4.65
N ALA A 70 -6.56 -0.08 5.17
CA ALA A 70 -6.74 1.35 4.88
C ALA A 70 -5.57 2.19 5.42
N GLN A 71 -5.07 1.86 6.62
CA GLN A 71 -3.91 2.53 7.22
C GLN A 71 -2.65 2.33 6.37
N SER A 72 -2.40 1.11 5.91
CA SER A 72 -1.27 0.78 5.05
C SER A 72 -1.32 1.50 3.71
N TYR A 73 -2.49 1.56 3.08
CA TYR A 73 -2.68 2.34 1.85
C TYR A 73 -2.46 3.83 2.11
N GLY A 74 -2.90 4.35 3.26
CA GLY A 74 -2.63 5.73 3.65
C GLY A 74 -1.13 6.04 3.75
N MET A 75 -0.36 5.14 4.33
CA MET A 75 1.09 5.23 4.38
C MET A 75 1.71 5.22 2.98
N LEU A 76 1.30 4.31 2.10
CA LEU A 76 1.78 4.22 0.71
C LEU A 76 1.42 5.46 -0.12
N ILE A 77 0.18 5.93 -0.03
CA ILE A 77 -0.28 7.14 -0.73
C ILE A 77 0.54 8.35 -0.27
N THR A 78 0.83 8.45 1.03
CA THR A 78 1.62 9.56 1.59
C THR A 78 3.06 9.54 1.08
N VAL A 79 3.72 8.37 1.02
CA VAL A 79 5.06 8.26 0.41
C VAL A 79 5.03 8.64 -1.06
N ALA A 80 4.08 8.10 -1.83
CA ALA A 80 3.94 8.41 -3.25
C ALA A 80 3.64 9.91 -3.50
N ALA A 81 2.90 10.57 -2.61
CA ALA A 81 2.66 12.00 -2.64
C ALA A 81 3.93 12.80 -2.31
N ALA A 82 4.73 12.31 -1.34
CA ALA A 82 6.01 12.93 -0.97
C ALA A 82 7.04 12.89 -2.11
N GLU A 83 7.09 11.79 -2.88
CA GLU A 83 7.91 11.71 -4.11
C GLU A 83 7.57 12.82 -5.13
N LYS A 84 6.41 13.41 -5.03
CA LYS A 84 5.91 14.50 -5.89
C LYS A 84 5.87 15.86 -5.17
N GLY A 85 6.44 15.94 -3.96
CA GLY A 85 6.47 17.16 -3.17
C GLY A 85 5.12 17.59 -2.57
N GLN A 86 4.16 16.66 -2.42
CA GLN A 86 2.80 16.94 -1.94
C GLN A 86 2.58 16.57 -0.47
N ALA A 87 3.45 15.74 0.09
CA ALA A 87 3.44 15.33 1.50
C ALA A 87 4.82 15.48 2.11
N GLN A 88 4.88 15.58 3.42
CA GLN A 88 6.10 15.66 4.21
C GLN A 88 6.33 14.37 5.00
N GLN A 89 7.55 14.15 5.46
CA GLN A 89 7.86 13.02 6.34
C GLN A 89 6.97 13.00 7.59
N ALA A 90 6.70 14.15 8.19
CA ALA A 90 5.84 14.26 9.35
C ALA A 90 4.41 13.72 9.11
N ASP A 91 3.87 13.82 7.88
CA ASP A 91 2.56 13.26 7.54
C ASP A 91 2.61 11.73 7.59
N PHE A 92 3.69 11.14 7.04
CA PHE A 92 3.93 9.70 7.10
C PHE A 92 4.16 9.21 8.53
N ASP A 93 5.01 9.91 9.31
CA ASP A 93 5.33 9.52 10.68
C ASP A 93 4.10 9.50 11.58
N ARG A 94 3.13 10.38 11.35
CA ARG A 94 1.86 10.39 12.08
C ARG A 94 1.01 9.15 11.79
N LEU A 95 0.97 8.69 10.54
CA LEU A 95 0.30 7.44 10.15
C LEU A 95 1.05 6.23 10.72
N TYR A 96 2.36 6.25 10.66
CA TYR A 96 3.24 5.22 11.22
C TYR A 96 3.09 5.11 12.74
N HIS A 97 2.99 6.22 13.48
CA HIS A 97 2.74 6.20 14.92
C HIS A 97 1.40 5.57 15.28
N TYR A 98 0.35 5.79 14.48
CA TYR A 98 -0.91 5.09 14.69
C TYR A 98 -0.75 3.58 14.58
N TYR A 99 -0.08 3.09 13.53
CA TYR A 99 0.22 1.67 13.42
C TYR A 99 0.97 1.16 14.67
N LEU A 100 2.02 1.85 15.12
CA LEU A 100 2.83 1.43 16.30
C LEU A 100 2.00 1.26 17.57
N ASN A 101 0.95 2.07 17.74
CA ASN A 101 0.10 2.07 18.94
C ASN A 101 -1.07 1.07 18.84
N HIS A 102 -1.31 0.49 17.67
CA HIS A 102 -2.38 -0.49 17.43
C HIS A 102 -1.84 -1.87 16.98
N ARG A 103 -0.62 -2.21 17.42
CA ARG A 103 -0.06 -3.55 17.24
C ARG A 103 -0.67 -4.54 18.22
N LEU A 104 -0.77 -5.78 17.81
CA LEU A 104 -1.11 -6.89 18.70
C LEU A 104 -0.01 -7.10 19.73
N GLU A 105 -0.40 -7.45 20.96
CA GLU A 105 0.55 -7.67 22.05
C GLU A 105 1.57 -8.75 21.69
N GLY A 106 2.84 -8.47 21.93
CA GLY A 106 3.96 -9.37 21.66
C GLY A 106 4.35 -9.51 20.19
N THR A 107 3.72 -8.77 19.28
CA THR A 107 4.03 -8.81 17.84
C THR A 107 4.23 -7.43 17.23
N GLN A 108 4.71 -7.41 15.97
CA GLN A 108 4.74 -6.21 15.13
C GLN A 108 3.53 -6.12 14.17
N LEU A 109 2.60 -7.07 14.24
CA LEU A 109 1.41 -7.09 13.40
C LEU A 109 0.36 -6.13 13.93
N MET A 110 -0.34 -5.44 13.03
CA MET A 110 -1.39 -4.50 13.40
C MET A 110 -2.71 -5.21 13.64
N SER A 111 -3.46 -4.84 14.68
CA SER A 111 -4.87 -5.21 14.79
C SER A 111 -5.58 -4.86 13.48
N TRP A 112 -6.31 -5.81 12.88
CA TRP A 112 -6.91 -5.61 11.57
C TRP A 112 -7.95 -4.49 11.55
N LYS A 113 -8.57 -4.22 12.73
CA LYS A 113 -9.65 -3.24 12.83
C LYS A 113 -9.64 -2.53 14.17
N GLN A 114 -9.75 -1.22 14.13
CA GLN A 114 -10.04 -0.36 15.29
C GLN A 114 -11.42 0.25 15.14
N THR A 115 -12.18 0.19 16.23
CA THR A 115 -13.47 0.88 16.36
C THR A 115 -13.32 2.05 17.32
N ILE A 116 -13.46 3.27 16.83
CA ILE A 116 -13.28 4.49 17.62
C ILE A 116 -14.66 5.05 17.98
N SER A 117 -14.96 5.08 19.28
CA SER A 117 -16.19 5.66 19.83
C SER A 117 -15.84 6.57 21.01
N ASN A 118 -16.44 7.74 21.06
CA ASN A 118 -16.15 8.75 22.10
C ASN A 118 -14.65 9.05 22.26
N GLY A 119 -13.90 9.03 21.14
CA GLY A 119 -12.48 9.32 21.12
C GLY A 119 -11.58 8.21 21.67
N LYS A 120 -12.12 7.03 21.99
CA LYS A 120 -11.37 5.84 22.41
C LYS A 120 -11.42 4.78 21.32
N ALA A 121 -10.27 4.23 20.96
CA ALA A 121 -10.15 3.10 20.05
C ALA A 121 -10.33 1.79 20.85
N LYS A 122 -11.02 0.83 20.24
CA LYS A 122 -11.05 -0.57 20.62
C LYS A 122 -10.47 -1.37 19.48
N ASP A 123 -9.40 -2.10 19.75
CA ASP A 123 -8.72 -2.97 18.82
C ASP A 123 -9.35 -4.36 18.82
N GLU A 124 -9.41 -5.00 17.66
CA GLU A 124 -9.65 -6.45 17.55
C GLU A 124 -8.34 -7.21 17.84
N ASP A 125 -8.44 -8.45 18.26
CA ASP A 125 -7.34 -9.26 18.81
C ASP A 125 -6.55 -10.07 17.76
N HIS A 126 -6.76 -9.81 16.49
CA HIS A 126 -6.07 -10.47 15.38
C HIS A 126 -5.71 -9.50 14.25
N ASN A 127 -4.79 -9.93 13.39
CA ASN A 127 -4.33 -9.15 12.24
C ASN A 127 -5.06 -9.54 10.94
N ALA A 128 -4.80 -8.76 9.89
CA ALA A 128 -5.05 -9.12 8.51
C ALA A 128 -3.74 -9.04 7.73
N THR A 129 -3.41 -10.12 7.02
CA THR A 129 -2.10 -10.30 6.36
C THR A 129 -1.82 -9.21 5.33
N ASP A 130 -2.82 -8.81 4.53
CA ASP A 130 -2.71 -7.73 3.54
C ASP A 130 -2.30 -6.41 4.17
N GLY A 131 -2.92 -6.03 5.29
CA GLY A 131 -2.59 -4.82 6.03
C GLY A 131 -1.11 -4.77 6.41
N ASP A 132 -0.59 -5.84 7.02
CA ASP A 132 0.79 -5.91 7.48
C ASP A 132 1.80 -5.98 6.33
N LEU A 133 1.49 -6.72 5.24
CA LEU A 133 2.31 -6.75 4.03
C LEU A 133 2.49 -5.34 3.44
N TYR A 134 1.40 -4.57 3.35
CA TYR A 134 1.46 -3.22 2.83
C TYR A 134 2.08 -2.22 3.81
N ILE A 135 1.94 -2.39 5.13
CA ILE A 135 2.66 -1.57 6.13
C ILE A 135 4.17 -1.79 5.98
N ALA A 136 4.63 -3.05 5.92
CA ALA A 136 6.04 -3.37 5.72
C ALA A 136 6.56 -2.76 4.41
N TYR A 137 5.81 -2.89 3.32
CA TYR A 137 6.18 -2.29 2.04
C TYR A 137 6.22 -0.75 2.08
N ALA A 138 5.26 -0.11 2.74
CA ALA A 138 5.23 1.33 2.92
C ALA A 138 6.45 1.85 3.69
N LEU A 139 6.89 1.14 4.72
CA LEU A 139 8.10 1.47 5.48
C LEU A 139 9.37 1.33 4.62
N LEU A 140 9.46 0.32 3.76
CA LEU A 140 10.58 0.18 2.82
C LEU A 140 10.61 1.32 1.79
N LYS A 141 9.45 1.75 1.31
CA LYS A 141 9.33 2.93 0.43
C LYS A 141 9.68 4.21 1.16
N ALA A 142 9.25 4.36 2.41
CA ALA A 142 9.60 5.49 3.27
C ALA A 142 11.12 5.59 3.52
N ALA A 143 11.79 4.46 3.72
CA ALA A 143 13.23 4.39 3.86
C ALA A 143 13.98 4.90 2.61
N GLN A 144 13.43 4.67 1.41
CA GLN A 144 13.97 5.21 0.17
C GLN A 144 13.73 6.72 0.05
N GLN A 145 12.55 7.19 0.45
CA GLN A 145 12.15 8.60 0.35
C GLN A 145 12.85 9.48 1.41
N TRP A 146 13.09 8.97 2.63
CA TRP A 146 13.69 9.71 3.75
C TRP A 146 14.93 9.00 4.31
N PRO A 147 16.11 9.17 3.67
CA PRO A 147 17.34 8.45 4.00
C PRO A 147 17.81 8.63 5.45
N LYS A 148 17.47 9.74 6.10
CA LYS A 148 17.87 10.00 7.50
C LYS A 148 17.23 9.02 8.48
N GLN A 149 16.02 8.57 8.24
CA GLN A 149 15.27 7.58 9.03
C GLN A 149 15.26 6.18 8.39
N ALA A 150 15.99 5.98 7.30
CA ALA A 150 15.94 4.73 6.53
C ALA A 150 16.22 3.49 7.39
N LYS A 151 17.19 3.59 8.33
CA LYS A 151 17.57 2.47 9.19
C LYS A 151 16.40 2.02 10.08
N ASP A 152 15.69 2.99 10.69
CA ASP A 152 14.59 2.70 11.61
C ASP A 152 13.37 2.12 10.85
N TYR A 153 13.01 2.70 9.71
CA TYR A 153 11.94 2.17 8.86
C TYR A 153 12.25 0.77 8.33
N GLN A 154 13.50 0.51 7.89
CA GLN A 154 13.91 -0.81 7.43
C GLN A 154 13.91 -1.84 8.55
N ALA A 155 14.37 -1.47 9.77
CA ALA A 155 14.36 -2.36 10.90
C ALA A 155 12.93 -2.75 11.29
N GLN A 156 12.01 -1.79 11.33
CA GLN A 156 10.60 -2.07 11.61
C GLN A 156 9.94 -2.91 10.51
N ALA A 157 10.22 -2.63 9.23
CA ALA A 157 9.71 -3.43 8.12
C ALA A 157 10.18 -4.90 8.23
N LYS A 158 11.46 -5.14 8.54
CA LYS A 158 11.98 -6.49 8.76
C LYS A 158 11.27 -7.21 9.90
N ALA A 159 11.09 -6.55 11.02
CA ALA A 159 10.41 -7.14 12.17
C ALA A 159 8.95 -7.52 11.85
N ILE A 160 8.22 -6.70 11.07
CA ILE A 160 6.88 -7.06 10.56
C ILE A 160 6.96 -8.30 9.67
N LEU A 161 7.91 -8.34 8.73
CA LEU A 161 8.05 -9.45 7.79
C LEU A 161 8.43 -10.76 8.49
N GLU A 162 9.25 -10.71 9.54
CA GLU A 162 9.55 -11.86 10.41
C GLU A 162 8.29 -12.36 11.11
N ASP A 163 7.48 -11.46 11.68
CA ASP A 163 6.25 -11.83 12.36
C ASP A 163 5.17 -12.37 11.38
N ILE A 164 5.08 -11.84 10.16
CA ILE A 164 4.21 -12.41 9.12
C ILE A 164 4.59 -13.88 8.85
N LEU A 165 5.88 -14.17 8.68
CA LEU A 165 6.33 -15.56 8.49
C LEU A 165 6.10 -16.44 9.71
N ALA A 166 6.16 -15.88 10.92
CA ALA A 166 5.94 -16.62 12.15
C ALA A 166 4.45 -16.93 12.43
N HIS A 167 3.53 -16.03 12.03
CA HIS A 167 2.13 -16.08 12.43
C HIS A 167 1.13 -16.30 11.30
N ASN A 168 1.52 -15.97 10.04
CA ASN A 168 0.62 -16.01 8.89
C ASN A 168 1.11 -16.95 7.77
N TYR A 169 2.26 -17.61 7.92
CA TYR A 169 2.73 -18.59 6.95
C TYR A 169 2.21 -19.99 7.29
N ASN A 170 1.55 -20.62 6.34
CA ASN A 170 1.07 -21.99 6.47
C ASN A 170 2.09 -22.95 5.84
N GLU A 171 2.80 -23.72 6.68
CA GLU A 171 3.80 -24.71 6.26
C GLU A 171 3.22 -25.86 5.41
N GLU A 172 1.92 -26.18 5.57
CA GLU A 172 1.27 -27.28 4.83
C GLU A 172 0.97 -26.87 3.38
N THR A 173 0.53 -25.64 3.18
CA THR A 173 0.14 -25.13 1.87
C THR A 173 1.26 -24.36 1.16
N GLY A 174 2.23 -23.84 1.92
CA GLY A 174 3.33 -23.01 1.43
C GLY A 174 2.91 -21.59 1.02
N VAL A 175 1.74 -21.13 1.48
CA VAL A 175 1.21 -19.80 1.21
C VAL A 175 0.91 -19.02 2.50
N LEU A 176 0.58 -17.74 2.39
CA LEU A 176 0.13 -16.94 3.52
C LEU A 176 -1.36 -17.19 3.80
N THR A 177 -1.72 -17.26 5.07
CA THR A 177 -3.10 -17.21 5.54
C THR A 177 -3.61 -15.78 5.55
N VAL A 178 -4.91 -15.59 5.63
CA VAL A 178 -5.56 -14.25 5.62
C VAL A 178 -5.34 -13.45 6.91
N GLY A 179 -4.89 -14.11 7.97
CA GLY A 179 -4.60 -13.52 9.27
C GLY A 179 -4.18 -14.61 10.26
N ASN A 180 -3.63 -14.24 11.42
CA ASN A 180 -3.18 -15.17 12.47
C ASN A 180 -4.32 -15.99 13.11
N TRP A 181 -5.57 -15.60 12.90
CA TRP A 181 -6.77 -16.33 13.33
C TRP A 181 -7.11 -17.53 12.43
N ALA A 182 -6.61 -17.53 11.19
CA ALA A 182 -6.80 -18.65 10.26
C ALA A 182 -5.81 -19.79 10.58
N ASN A 183 -5.99 -20.42 11.73
CA ASN A 183 -5.22 -21.55 12.23
C ASN A 183 -5.88 -22.89 11.83
N GLN A 184 -5.33 -24.02 12.31
CA GLN A 184 -5.79 -25.37 11.97
C GLN A 184 -7.27 -25.64 12.25
N ASP A 185 -7.88 -24.93 13.19
CA ASP A 185 -9.30 -25.06 13.53
C ASP A 185 -10.21 -24.21 12.64
N SER A 186 -9.64 -23.35 11.79
CA SER A 186 -10.36 -22.46 10.89
C SER A 186 -10.58 -23.08 9.51
N GLU A 187 -11.78 -22.92 8.95
CA GLU A 187 -12.07 -23.25 7.55
C GLU A 187 -11.20 -22.48 6.55
N PHE A 188 -10.62 -21.35 6.96
CA PHE A 188 -9.72 -20.53 6.17
C PHE A 188 -8.25 -20.98 6.23
N TYR A 189 -7.89 -21.98 7.04
CA TYR A 189 -6.50 -22.37 7.23
C TYR A 189 -5.79 -22.80 5.93
N HIS A 190 -6.51 -23.52 5.06
CA HIS A 190 -5.97 -23.99 3.79
C HIS A 190 -6.31 -23.08 2.60
N LEU A 191 -7.04 -21.99 2.84
CA LEU A 191 -7.43 -21.07 1.79
C LEU A 191 -6.39 -19.97 1.60
N MET A 192 -6.11 -19.65 0.35
CA MET A 192 -5.30 -18.51 -0.04
C MET A 192 -6.22 -17.37 -0.50
N ARG A 193 -6.06 -16.19 0.04
CA ARG A 193 -6.70 -14.99 -0.49
C ARG A 193 -5.95 -14.50 -1.72
N THR A 194 -6.63 -14.41 -2.86
CA THR A 194 -5.97 -14.13 -4.15
C THR A 194 -5.37 -12.73 -4.21
N SER A 195 -6.00 -11.74 -3.55
CA SER A 195 -5.53 -10.35 -3.45
C SER A 195 -4.23 -10.19 -2.66
N ASP A 196 -3.87 -11.17 -1.81
CA ASP A 196 -2.64 -11.13 -1.02
C ASP A 196 -1.41 -11.61 -1.82
N THR A 197 -1.61 -12.00 -3.09
CA THR A 197 -0.52 -12.36 -3.98
C THR A 197 0.19 -11.12 -4.50
N LEU A 198 1.30 -10.75 -3.87
CA LEU A 198 2.06 -9.53 -4.11
C LEU A 198 3.49 -9.84 -4.64
N PRO A 199 3.63 -10.38 -5.86
CA PRO A 199 4.90 -10.97 -6.32
C PRO A 199 6.06 -9.97 -6.39
N ALA A 200 5.80 -8.71 -6.72
CA ALA A 200 6.81 -7.66 -6.73
C ALA A 200 7.28 -7.30 -5.32
N GLN A 201 6.36 -7.23 -4.35
CA GLN A 201 6.67 -6.97 -2.95
C GLN A 201 7.41 -8.15 -2.32
N PHE A 202 6.99 -9.39 -2.58
CA PHE A 202 7.68 -10.59 -2.08
C PHE A 202 9.15 -10.66 -2.56
N GLN A 203 9.43 -10.22 -3.80
CA GLN A 203 10.80 -10.10 -4.28
C GLN A 203 11.60 -9.09 -3.44
N ILE A 204 11.03 -7.93 -3.15
CA ILE A 204 11.66 -6.90 -2.32
C ILE A 204 11.84 -7.39 -0.87
N PHE A 205 10.87 -8.13 -0.33
CA PHE A 205 10.96 -8.71 1.01
C PHE A 205 12.12 -9.70 1.13
N TYR A 206 12.31 -10.56 0.13
CA TYR A 206 13.50 -11.39 0.03
C TYR A 206 14.80 -10.56 -0.01
N GLU A 207 14.85 -9.52 -0.83
CA GLU A 207 16.04 -8.68 -0.95
C GLU A 207 16.42 -8.01 0.37
N VAL A 208 15.44 -7.67 1.20
CA VAL A 208 15.64 -6.99 2.49
C VAL A 208 15.92 -7.97 3.62
N THR A 209 15.19 -9.09 3.71
CA THR A 209 15.30 -10.08 4.79
C THR A 209 16.37 -11.13 4.54
N LYS A 210 16.61 -11.47 3.27
CA LYS A 210 17.42 -12.61 2.79
C LYS A 210 16.79 -13.97 3.14
N ASP A 211 15.51 -14.00 3.55
CA ASP A 211 14.78 -15.24 3.79
C ASP A 211 14.15 -15.75 2.48
N SER A 212 14.59 -16.92 2.02
CA SER A 212 14.13 -17.53 0.77
C SER A 212 12.64 -17.92 0.78
N LYS A 213 12.00 -18.04 1.95
CA LYS A 213 10.56 -18.31 2.07
C LYS A 213 9.73 -17.29 1.27
N TRP A 214 10.16 -16.02 1.17
CA TRP A 214 9.47 -15.03 0.36
C TRP A 214 9.45 -15.34 -1.14
N LEU A 215 10.50 -16.01 -1.65
CA LEU A 215 10.53 -16.47 -3.04
C LEU A 215 9.65 -17.70 -3.24
N ASP A 216 9.65 -18.62 -2.28
CA ASP A 216 8.81 -19.81 -2.31
C ASP A 216 7.33 -19.45 -2.26
N ILE A 217 6.95 -18.53 -1.36
CA ILE A 217 5.60 -17.96 -1.27
C ILE A 217 5.19 -17.32 -2.61
N LYS A 218 6.07 -16.48 -3.18
CA LYS A 218 5.83 -15.82 -4.47
C LYS A 218 5.52 -16.82 -5.56
N GLU A 219 6.36 -17.83 -5.70
CA GLU A 219 6.20 -18.86 -6.74
C GLU A 219 4.92 -19.66 -6.52
N LYS A 220 4.68 -20.12 -5.29
CA LYS A 220 3.52 -20.95 -4.94
C LYS A 220 2.21 -20.22 -5.16
N MET A 221 2.09 -18.98 -4.67
CA MET A 221 0.87 -18.18 -4.83
C MET A 221 0.60 -17.84 -6.30
N LEU A 222 1.64 -17.48 -7.09
CA LEU A 222 1.50 -17.25 -8.54
C LEU A 222 1.06 -18.51 -9.29
N GLN A 223 1.61 -19.67 -8.95
CA GLN A 223 1.23 -20.95 -9.55
C GLN A 223 -0.24 -21.26 -9.29
N GLN A 224 -0.73 -21.05 -8.08
CA GLN A 224 -2.14 -21.25 -7.75
C GLN A 224 -3.04 -20.31 -8.55
N LEU A 225 -2.74 -19.01 -8.62
CA LEU A 225 -3.49 -18.06 -9.44
C LEU A 225 -3.53 -18.47 -10.90
N GLN A 226 -2.39 -18.88 -11.48
CA GLN A 226 -2.31 -19.32 -12.87
C GLN A 226 -3.19 -20.58 -13.12
N THR A 227 -3.13 -21.53 -12.19
CA THR A 227 -3.92 -22.77 -12.28
C THR A 227 -5.41 -22.46 -12.31
N ILE A 228 -5.92 -21.68 -11.36
CA ILE A 228 -7.34 -21.32 -11.28
C ILE A 228 -7.77 -20.44 -12.46
N SER A 229 -6.97 -19.43 -12.82
CA SER A 229 -7.28 -18.57 -13.97
C SER A 229 -7.41 -19.38 -15.27
N SER A 230 -6.59 -20.41 -15.46
CA SER A 230 -6.64 -21.28 -16.65
C SER A 230 -7.89 -22.17 -16.70
N GLN A 231 -8.53 -22.42 -15.56
CA GLN A 231 -9.76 -23.22 -15.47
C GLN A 231 -11.03 -22.42 -15.78
N THR A 232 -10.95 -21.09 -15.82
CA THR A 232 -12.09 -20.22 -16.13
C THR A 232 -11.98 -19.63 -17.52
N LYS A 233 -13.09 -19.59 -18.27
CA LYS A 233 -13.11 -19.01 -19.63
C LYS A 233 -12.79 -17.50 -19.65
N THR A 234 -13.08 -16.81 -18.55
CA THR A 234 -12.91 -15.37 -18.41
C THR A 234 -11.56 -14.98 -17.82
N GLY A 235 -10.83 -15.94 -17.22
CA GLY A 235 -9.60 -15.68 -16.44
C GLY A 235 -9.85 -14.97 -15.10
N LEU A 236 -11.11 -14.79 -14.69
CA LEU A 236 -11.47 -14.20 -13.41
C LEU A 236 -11.08 -15.14 -12.26
N LEU A 237 -10.61 -14.55 -11.17
CA LEU A 237 -10.23 -15.26 -9.95
C LEU A 237 -11.28 -15.01 -8.86
N PRO A 238 -11.63 -16.02 -8.04
CA PRO A 238 -12.39 -15.82 -6.81
C PRO A 238 -11.53 -15.11 -5.77
N ASP A 239 -12.15 -14.62 -4.69
CA ASP A 239 -11.42 -13.98 -3.60
C ASP A 239 -10.56 -15.00 -2.82
N PHE A 240 -11.07 -16.22 -2.63
CA PHE A 240 -10.38 -17.33 -1.98
C PHE A 240 -10.26 -18.55 -2.88
N ILE A 241 -9.13 -19.25 -2.76
CA ILE A 241 -8.83 -20.52 -3.45
C ILE A 241 -8.13 -21.48 -2.52
#